data_6f4400afb71b8a1332006d905ccc2934
#
_entry.id   6f4400afb71b8a1332006d905ccc2934
#
_cell.length_a   1.000
_cell.length_b   1.000
_cell.length_c   1.000
_cell.angle_alpha   90.00
_cell.angle_beta   90.00
_cell.angle_gamma   90.00
#
_symmetry.space_group_name_H-M   'P 1'
#
loop_
_entity.id
_entity.type
_entity.pdbx_description
1 polymer ?
#
loop_
_entity_poly.entity_id
_entity_poly.type
_entity_poly.pdbx_seq_one_letter_code
_entity_poly.pdbx_strand_id
1 'polypeptide(L)'
;MASTLASTGTPAHYLHPAEALHGDLGVIDTGDVVIAFSNSGESPEVISLLPYIKLLGTPLIAITNNPQSTLAKHADVHIFLAVEREACPLQLAPTSSSTASLVLGDALAMVLLELNGFTEKDFALRHPAGSLGRKLRRVADLCHTGEEVPVVKENTPMREVIIEMSSKGFGATAVVDEDGRLVGIITDGDLRRFANRGGKFDESLARDVMTKNPKTARMDELAVEALRRMEDYKITVLLVVDGENRPVGIIHMHDILRAGVV
;
A
#
# COMPACT_ATOMS: atom_id res chain seq x y z
N MET A 1 1.63 -19.04 -9.30
CA MET A 1 2.98 -18.57 -9.66
C MET A 1 2.97 -17.19 -10.32
N ALA A 2 2.41 -16.97 -11.53
CA ALA A 2 2.48 -15.65 -12.19
C ALA A 2 1.99 -14.51 -11.29
N SER A 3 0.81 -14.64 -10.66
CA SER A 3 0.30 -13.64 -9.72
C SER A 3 1.21 -13.46 -8.50
N THR A 4 1.79 -14.55 -7.97
CA THR A 4 2.73 -14.49 -6.83
C THR A 4 3.98 -13.70 -7.24
N LEU A 5 4.58 -14.02 -8.38
CA LEU A 5 5.75 -13.30 -8.93
C LEU A 5 5.45 -11.81 -9.10
N ALA A 6 4.35 -11.46 -9.76
CA ALA A 6 3.96 -10.07 -10.01
C ALA A 6 3.76 -9.30 -8.69
N SER A 7 3.13 -9.92 -7.70
CA SER A 7 2.89 -9.32 -6.39
C SER A 7 4.16 -9.19 -5.54
N THR A 8 5.17 -10.01 -5.80
CA THR A 8 6.44 -10.03 -5.07
C THR A 8 7.60 -9.39 -5.84
N GLY A 9 7.30 -8.60 -6.86
CA GLY A 9 8.29 -7.73 -7.49
C GLY A 9 8.83 -8.18 -8.85
N THR A 10 8.56 -9.42 -9.26
CA THR A 10 8.97 -9.94 -10.56
C THR A 10 7.80 -9.86 -11.53
N PRO A 11 7.83 -9.02 -12.58
CA PRO A 11 6.79 -8.99 -13.61
C PRO A 11 6.60 -10.39 -14.21
N ALA A 12 5.35 -10.86 -14.27
CA ALA A 12 5.06 -12.17 -14.83
C ALA A 12 3.63 -12.21 -15.39
N HIS A 13 3.47 -12.91 -16.49
CA HIS A 13 2.19 -13.14 -17.14
C HIS A 13 1.91 -14.64 -17.25
N TYR A 14 0.63 -15.01 -17.16
CA TYR A 14 0.19 -16.35 -17.50
C TYR A 14 -0.13 -16.41 -18.98
N LEU A 15 0.47 -17.38 -19.68
CA LEU A 15 0.22 -17.65 -21.08
C LEU A 15 -0.44 -19.03 -21.20
N HIS A 16 -1.68 -19.06 -21.68
CA HIS A 16 -2.36 -20.32 -21.96
C HIS A 16 -1.82 -20.91 -23.27
N PRO A 17 -1.32 -22.17 -23.29
CA PRO A 17 -0.63 -22.68 -24.48
C PRO A 17 -1.52 -22.76 -25.71
N ALA A 18 -2.84 -23.01 -25.57
CA ALA A 18 -3.74 -23.01 -26.71
C ALA A 18 -3.97 -21.61 -27.29
N GLU A 19 -4.12 -20.59 -26.44
CA GLU A 19 -4.30 -19.20 -26.88
C GLU A 19 -3.02 -18.60 -27.46
N ALA A 20 -1.88 -19.05 -26.99
CA ALA A 20 -0.57 -18.60 -27.47
C ALA A 20 -0.43 -18.72 -28.98
N LEU A 21 -0.92 -19.82 -29.57
CA LEU A 21 -0.87 -20.06 -31.00
C LEU A 21 -1.82 -19.18 -31.84
N HIS A 22 -2.74 -18.47 -31.15
CA HIS A 22 -3.72 -17.58 -31.78
C HIS A 22 -3.39 -16.09 -31.60
N GLY A 23 -2.17 -15.77 -31.17
CA GLY A 23 -1.68 -14.39 -31.09
C GLY A 23 -1.11 -13.97 -29.74
N ASP A 24 -1.42 -14.69 -28.65
CA ASP A 24 -0.94 -14.32 -27.31
C ASP A 24 0.57 -14.51 -27.11
N LEU A 25 1.27 -15.16 -28.05
CA LEU A 25 2.75 -15.14 -28.10
C LEU A 25 3.31 -13.72 -28.17
N GLY A 26 2.53 -12.75 -28.63
CA GLY A 26 2.91 -11.34 -28.67
C GLY A 26 3.13 -10.69 -27.30
N VAL A 27 2.78 -11.37 -26.18
CA VAL A 27 3.12 -10.87 -24.82
C VAL A 27 4.55 -11.16 -24.42
N ILE A 28 5.25 -12.05 -25.16
CA ILE A 28 6.65 -12.39 -24.87
C ILE A 28 7.56 -11.35 -25.53
N ASP A 29 8.37 -10.68 -24.73
CA ASP A 29 9.32 -9.65 -25.19
C ASP A 29 10.77 -10.12 -25.03
N THR A 30 11.67 -9.39 -25.68
CA THR A 30 13.11 -9.62 -25.55
C THR A 30 13.56 -9.40 -24.10
N GLY A 31 14.25 -10.38 -23.54
CA GLY A 31 14.68 -10.34 -22.14
C GLY A 31 13.76 -11.09 -21.17
N ASP A 32 12.62 -11.56 -21.63
CA ASP A 32 11.77 -12.44 -20.86
C ASP A 32 12.37 -13.85 -20.71
N VAL A 33 11.83 -14.60 -19.76
CA VAL A 33 12.08 -16.03 -19.55
C VAL A 33 10.76 -16.78 -19.58
N VAL A 34 10.65 -17.80 -20.41
CA VAL A 34 9.46 -18.66 -20.43
C VAL A 34 9.64 -19.80 -19.43
N ILE A 35 8.65 -19.99 -18.54
CA ILE A 35 8.59 -21.13 -17.62
C ILE A 35 7.43 -22.02 -18.07
N ALA A 36 7.73 -23.24 -18.50
CA ALA A 36 6.74 -24.20 -18.96
C ALA A 36 6.55 -25.34 -17.95
N PHE A 37 5.30 -25.57 -17.53
CA PHE A 37 4.91 -26.67 -16.66
C PHE A 37 4.21 -27.76 -17.46
N SER A 38 4.73 -28.97 -17.41
CA SER A 38 4.06 -30.16 -17.95
C SER A 38 4.55 -31.39 -17.21
N ASN A 39 3.68 -32.07 -16.47
CA ASN A 39 4.08 -33.24 -15.68
C ASN A 39 4.73 -34.34 -16.54
N SER A 40 4.15 -34.70 -17.69
CA SER A 40 4.74 -35.63 -18.64
C SER A 40 5.89 -35.03 -19.46
N GLY A 41 5.87 -33.70 -19.64
CA GLY A 41 6.74 -32.99 -20.58
C GLY A 41 6.43 -33.26 -22.06
N GLU A 42 5.25 -33.84 -22.35
CA GLU A 42 4.80 -34.23 -23.67
C GLU A 42 3.41 -33.66 -24.02
N SER A 43 2.90 -32.69 -23.26
CA SER A 43 1.61 -32.05 -23.56
C SER A 43 1.65 -31.41 -24.93
N PRO A 44 0.81 -31.82 -25.92
CA PRO A 44 0.91 -31.39 -27.31
C PRO A 44 0.83 -29.85 -27.44
N GLU A 45 -0.02 -29.19 -26.65
CA GLU A 45 -0.21 -27.74 -26.66
C GLU A 45 1.07 -27.00 -26.22
N VAL A 46 1.80 -27.55 -25.24
CA VAL A 46 3.08 -26.95 -24.78
C VAL A 46 4.20 -27.23 -25.78
N ILE A 47 4.29 -28.45 -26.29
CA ILE A 47 5.32 -28.83 -27.26
C ILE A 47 5.19 -28.03 -28.56
N SER A 48 3.99 -27.74 -29.00
CA SER A 48 3.75 -26.94 -30.21
C SER A 48 4.30 -25.51 -30.14
N LEU A 49 4.55 -24.97 -28.91
CA LEU A 49 5.12 -23.64 -28.70
C LEU A 49 6.65 -23.61 -28.84
N LEU A 50 7.34 -24.75 -28.69
CA LEU A 50 8.81 -24.81 -28.67
C LEU A 50 9.50 -24.18 -29.90
N PRO A 51 9.03 -24.39 -31.15
CA PRO A 51 9.64 -23.74 -32.32
C PRO A 51 9.57 -22.22 -32.25
N TYR A 52 8.46 -21.67 -31.72
CA TYR A 52 8.22 -20.23 -31.63
C TYR A 52 9.07 -19.60 -30.52
N ILE A 53 9.11 -20.22 -29.31
CA ILE A 53 9.98 -19.80 -28.22
C ILE A 53 11.44 -19.75 -28.65
N LYS A 54 11.87 -20.78 -29.37
CA LYS A 54 13.23 -20.81 -29.94
C LYS A 54 13.47 -19.73 -30.98
N LEU A 55 12.48 -19.44 -31.85
CA LEU A 55 12.57 -18.37 -32.85
C LEU A 55 12.69 -16.99 -32.19
N LEU A 56 12.00 -16.76 -31.10
CA LEU A 56 12.07 -15.51 -30.29
C LEU A 56 13.43 -15.38 -29.58
N GLY A 57 14.19 -16.46 -29.42
CA GLY A 57 15.45 -16.47 -28.70
C GLY A 57 15.27 -16.32 -27.17
N THR A 58 14.07 -16.60 -26.67
CA THR A 58 13.72 -16.47 -25.27
C THR A 58 14.16 -17.70 -24.48
N PRO A 59 14.89 -17.58 -23.35
CA PRO A 59 15.26 -18.70 -22.50
C PRO A 59 14.05 -19.47 -21.99
N LEU A 60 14.13 -20.80 -22.02
CA LEU A 60 13.08 -21.70 -21.59
C LEU A 60 13.49 -22.50 -20.35
N ILE A 61 12.70 -22.39 -19.29
CA ILE A 61 12.78 -23.25 -18.10
C ILE A 61 11.65 -24.27 -18.18
N ALA A 62 11.98 -25.57 -18.23
CA ALA A 62 11.02 -26.65 -18.20
C ALA A 62 10.89 -27.23 -16.80
N ILE A 63 9.67 -27.42 -16.33
CA ILE A 63 9.35 -28.08 -15.06
C ILE A 63 8.54 -29.33 -15.38
N THR A 64 9.16 -30.50 -15.25
CA THR A 64 8.55 -31.79 -15.63
C THR A 64 8.92 -32.91 -14.66
N ASN A 65 8.14 -33.99 -14.63
CA ASN A 65 8.46 -35.25 -13.94
C ASN A 65 9.23 -36.24 -14.84
N ASN A 66 9.60 -35.83 -16.08
CA ASN A 66 10.32 -36.69 -17.01
C ASN A 66 11.52 -35.98 -17.63
N PRO A 67 12.76 -36.26 -17.18
CA PRO A 67 13.96 -35.63 -17.72
C PRO A 67 14.27 -36.04 -19.18
N GLN A 68 13.64 -37.09 -19.71
CA GLN A 68 13.81 -37.57 -21.10
C GLN A 68 12.73 -37.02 -22.03
N SER A 69 11.80 -36.20 -21.50
CA SER A 69 10.71 -35.63 -22.30
C SER A 69 11.19 -34.65 -23.37
N THR A 70 10.35 -34.43 -24.36
CA THR A 70 10.59 -33.46 -25.43
C THR A 70 10.77 -32.06 -24.87
N LEU A 71 9.93 -31.64 -23.88
CA LEU A 71 10.02 -30.34 -23.24
C LEU A 71 11.37 -30.17 -22.51
N ALA A 72 11.78 -31.18 -21.70
CA ALA A 72 13.04 -31.13 -20.97
C ALA A 72 14.27 -31.02 -21.87
N LYS A 73 14.27 -31.74 -23.02
CA LYS A 73 15.37 -31.74 -23.97
C LYS A 73 15.52 -30.42 -24.76
N HIS A 74 14.45 -29.65 -24.88
CA HIS A 74 14.46 -28.38 -25.61
C HIS A 74 14.65 -27.16 -24.69
N ALA A 75 14.61 -27.36 -23.37
CA ALA A 75 14.78 -26.30 -22.41
C ALA A 75 16.24 -25.96 -22.14
N ASP A 76 16.52 -24.69 -21.87
CA ASP A 76 17.82 -24.21 -21.41
C ASP A 76 18.10 -24.67 -19.96
N VAL A 77 17.04 -24.74 -19.15
CA VAL A 77 17.09 -25.23 -17.79
C VAL A 77 15.94 -26.21 -17.56
N HIS A 78 16.25 -27.38 -17.05
CA HIS A 78 15.23 -28.36 -16.64
C HIS A 78 15.20 -28.49 -15.11
N ILE A 79 14.05 -28.29 -14.52
CA ILE A 79 13.77 -28.56 -13.10
C ILE A 79 12.98 -29.86 -13.01
N PHE A 80 13.60 -30.88 -12.46
CA PHE A 80 12.95 -32.18 -12.25
C PHE A 80 12.02 -32.11 -11.04
N LEU A 81 10.71 -32.19 -11.28
CA LEU A 81 9.68 -32.20 -10.25
C LEU A 81 9.22 -33.64 -10.00
N ALA A 82 9.92 -34.34 -9.11
CA ALA A 82 9.65 -35.74 -8.79
C ALA A 82 8.31 -35.91 -8.08
N VAL A 83 7.36 -36.56 -8.75
CA VAL A 83 6.06 -36.97 -8.20
C VAL A 83 5.88 -38.45 -8.48
N GLU A 84 5.92 -39.27 -7.45
CA GLU A 84 5.83 -40.72 -7.61
C GLU A 84 4.46 -41.18 -8.10
N ARG A 85 3.40 -40.58 -7.55
CA ARG A 85 2.01 -40.91 -7.88
C ARG A 85 1.05 -39.76 -7.58
N GLU A 86 -0.07 -39.75 -8.29
CA GLU A 86 -1.16 -38.84 -7.98
C GLU A 86 -1.92 -39.31 -6.73
N ALA A 87 -2.46 -38.40 -5.92
CA ALA A 87 -3.30 -38.72 -4.77
C ALA A 87 -4.71 -39.22 -5.17
N CYS A 88 -5.08 -38.99 -6.43
CA CYS A 88 -6.33 -39.55 -6.98
C CYS A 88 -6.35 -41.06 -6.90
N PRO A 89 -7.42 -41.71 -6.42
CA PRO A 89 -7.53 -43.19 -6.36
C PRO A 89 -7.31 -43.87 -7.68
N LEU A 90 -7.68 -43.25 -8.79
CA LEU A 90 -7.46 -43.73 -10.16
C LEU A 90 -6.10 -43.32 -10.73
N GLN A 91 -5.35 -42.50 -10.04
CA GLN A 91 -4.07 -41.90 -10.46
C GLN A 91 -4.13 -41.13 -11.80
N LEU A 92 -5.31 -40.64 -12.18
CA LEU A 92 -5.54 -39.92 -13.43
C LEU A 92 -5.66 -38.40 -13.25
N ALA A 93 -6.32 -37.95 -12.17
CA ALA A 93 -6.54 -36.55 -11.92
C ALA A 93 -5.25 -35.90 -11.33
N PRO A 94 -4.78 -34.79 -11.88
CA PRO A 94 -3.64 -34.06 -11.32
C PRO A 94 -3.95 -33.57 -9.90
N THR A 95 -3.17 -34.01 -8.94
CA THR A 95 -3.33 -33.69 -7.51
C THR A 95 -1.97 -33.45 -6.87
N SER A 96 -1.16 -34.50 -6.68
CA SER A 96 0.21 -34.36 -6.18
C SER A 96 1.09 -33.52 -7.11
N SER A 97 0.98 -33.73 -8.41
CA SER A 97 1.75 -32.98 -9.42
C SER A 97 1.37 -31.49 -9.45
N SER A 98 0.08 -31.18 -9.41
CA SER A 98 -0.39 -29.78 -9.39
C SER A 98 0.01 -29.07 -8.09
N THR A 99 -0.10 -29.74 -6.95
CA THR A 99 0.32 -29.19 -5.65
C THR A 99 1.83 -28.98 -5.61
N ALA A 100 2.62 -29.94 -6.05
CA ALA A 100 4.08 -29.81 -6.11
C ALA A 100 4.52 -28.65 -7.04
N SER A 101 3.85 -28.51 -8.19
CA SER A 101 4.08 -27.38 -9.11
C SER A 101 3.76 -26.02 -8.48
N LEU A 102 2.68 -25.94 -7.70
CA LEU A 102 2.30 -24.73 -6.97
C LEU A 102 3.39 -24.36 -5.95
N VAL A 103 3.78 -25.33 -5.11
CA VAL A 103 4.80 -25.12 -4.07
C VAL A 103 6.15 -24.71 -4.68
N LEU A 104 6.57 -25.38 -5.76
CA LEU A 104 7.80 -25.02 -6.45
C LEU A 104 7.71 -23.61 -7.05
N GLY A 105 6.57 -23.24 -7.64
CA GLY A 105 6.34 -21.91 -8.18
C GLY A 105 6.41 -20.82 -7.12
N ASP A 106 5.85 -21.05 -5.94
CA ASP A 106 5.93 -20.12 -4.81
C ASP A 106 7.34 -20.05 -4.22
N ALA A 107 8.06 -21.18 -4.14
CA ALA A 107 9.45 -21.20 -3.71
C ALA A 107 10.35 -20.36 -4.64
N LEU A 108 10.18 -20.50 -5.96
CA LEU A 108 10.91 -19.68 -6.94
C LEU A 108 10.58 -18.18 -6.78
N ALA A 109 9.31 -17.85 -6.54
CA ALA A 109 8.91 -16.47 -6.30
C ALA A 109 9.55 -15.90 -5.02
N MET A 110 9.67 -16.69 -3.95
CA MET A 110 10.33 -16.25 -2.71
C MET A 110 11.83 -16.07 -2.88
N VAL A 111 12.50 -16.96 -3.61
CA VAL A 111 13.94 -16.80 -3.93
C VAL A 111 14.17 -15.51 -4.74
N LEU A 112 13.35 -15.25 -5.76
CA LEU A 112 13.45 -14.03 -6.55
C LEU A 112 13.14 -12.77 -5.73
N LEU A 113 12.16 -12.83 -4.83
CA LEU A 113 11.87 -11.74 -3.88
C LEU A 113 13.12 -11.37 -3.07
N GLU A 114 13.80 -12.38 -2.52
CA GLU A 114 15.02 -12.19 -1.72
C GLU A 114 16.18 -11.64 -2.57
N LEU A 115 16.42 -12.23 -3.74
CA LEU A 115 17.48 -11.81 -4.67
C LEU A 115 17.28 -10.36 -5.17
N ASN A 116 16.04 -9.95 -5.38
CA ASN A 116 15.70 -8.60 -5.82
C ASN A 116 15.68 -7.58 -4.66
N GLY A 117 15.90 -8.00 -3.42
CA GLY A 117 15.86 -7.11 -2.26
C GLY A 117 14.47 -6.49 -2.03
N PHE A 118 13.40 -7.20 -2.40
CA PHE A 118 12.02 -6.72 -2.29
C PHE A 118 11.60 -6.52 -0.83
N THR A 119 11.09 -5.34 -0.51
CA THR A 119 10.79 -4.92 0.86
C THR A 119 9.30 -4.91 1.17
N GLU A 120 8.95 -4.79 2.46
CA GLU A 120 7.56 -4.56 2.89
C GLU A 120 6.94 -3.30 2.27
N LYS A 121 7.76 -2.26 2.03
CA LYS A 121 7.30 -1.03 1.35
C LYS A 121 6.91 -1.31 -0.10
N ASP A 122 7.71 -2.11 -0.80
CA ASP A 122 7.42 -2.51 -2.19
C ASP A 122 6.15 -3.37 -2.25
N PHE A 123 5.97 -4.26 -1.27
CA PHE A 123 4.76 -5.07 -1.16
C PHE A 123 3.51 -4.20 -0.95
N ALA A 124 3.58 -3.22 -0.05
CA ALA A 124 2.48 -2.31 0.22
C ALA A 124 2.09 -1.45 -1.00
N LEU A 125 3.08 -0.99 -1.77
CA LEU A 125 2.84 -0.26 -3.02
C LEU A 125 2.06 -1.09 -4.06
N ARG A 126 2.29 -2.40 -4.09
CA ARG A 126 1.57 -3.32 -4.99
C ARG A 126 0.22 -3.79 -4.43
N HIS A 127 0.00 -3.64 -3.13
CA HIS A 127 -1.22 -4.05 -2.42
C HIS A 127 -1.85 -2.90 -1.62
N PRO A 128 -2.22 -1.77 -2.28
CA PRO A 128 -2.68 -0.55 -1.58
C PRO A 128 -3.96 -0.78 -0.76
N ALA A 129 -4.81 -1.72 -1.16
CA ALA A 129 -6.02 -2.09 -0.42
C ALA A 129 -5.78 -3.10 0.71
N GLY A 130 -4.60 -3.71 0.79
CA GLY A 130 -4.23 -4.66 1.84
C GLY A 130 -3.98 -3.99 3.20
N SER A 131 -3.96 -4.79 4.27
CA SER A 131 -3.69 -4.29 5.63
C SER A 131 -2.35 -3.54 5.73
N LEU A 132 -1.31 -4.06 5.07
CA LEU A 132 0.00 -3.43 5.07
C LEU A 132 0.00 -2.10 4.29
N GLY A 133 -0.67 -2.04 3.13
CA GLY A 133 -0.82 -0.80 2.35
C GLY A 133 -1.54 0.29 3.13
N ARG A 134 -2.58 -0.07 3.87
CA ARG A 134 -3.30 0.88 4.74
C ARG A 134 -2.41 1.42 5.87
N LYS A 135 -1.59 0.59 6.51
CA LYS A 135 -0.66 1.00 7.57
C LYS A 135 0.42 1.97 7.09
N LEU A 136 0.77 1.94 5.81
CA LEU A 136 1.77 2.84 5.22
C LEU A 136 1.19 4.14 4.64
N ARG A 137 -0.12 4.40 4.82
CA ARG A 137 -0.72 5.69 4.47
C ARG A 137 -0.06 6.82 5.25
N ARG A 138 0.17 7.92 4.55
CA ARG A 138 0.72 9.14 5.14
C ARG A 138 -0.39 10.07 5.60
N VAL A 139 -0.04 11.01 6.45
CA VAL A 139 -0.93 12.11 6.86
C VAL A 139 -1.43 12.87 5.63
N ALA A 140 -0.58 13.10 4.62
CA ALA A 140 -0.96 13.76 3.36
C ALA A 140 -2.10 13.08 2.61
N ASP A 141 -2.26 11.76 2.77
CA ASP A 141 -3.29 10.98 2.07
C ASP A 141 -4.68 11.09 2.75
N LEU A 142 -4.73 11.61 3.98
CA LEU A 142 -5.92 11.57 4.85
C LEU A 142 -6.30 12.91 5.45
N CYS A 143 -5.39 13.89 5.49
CA CYS A 143 -5.65 15.19 6.09
C CYS A 143 -6.49 16.08 5.16
N HIS A 144 -7.23 16.99 5.76
CA HIS A 144 -7.93 18.06 5.08
C HIS A 144 -6.99 19.24 4.87
N THR A 145 -7.05 19.89 3.72
CA THR A 145 -6.13 20.96 3.32
C THR A 145 -6.85 22.16 2.72
N GLY A 146 -6.13 23.25 2.45
CA GLY A 146 -6.66 24.45 1.81
C GLY A 146 -7.75 25.11 2.65
N GLU A 147 -8.89 25.42 2.04
CA GLU A 147 -10.00 26.13 2.69
C GLU A 147 -10.69 25.34 3.81
N GLU A 148 -10.47 24.04 3.89
CA GLU A 148 -11.03 23.22 4.97
C GLU A 148 -10.29 23.42 6.30
N VAL A 149 -9.05 23.93 6.28
CA VAL A 149 -8.24 24.13 7.48
C VAL A 149 -8.75 25.34 8.24
N PRO A 150 -9.24 25.16 9.49
CA PRO A 150 -9.67 26.30 10.30
C PRO A 150 -8.46 27.07 10.82
N VAL A 151 -8.38 28.35 10.47
CA VAL A 151 -7.23 29.22 10.83
C VAL A 151 -7.75 30.59 11.25
N VAL A 152 -7.27 31.08 12.39
CA VAL A 152 -7.53 32.45 12.87
C VAL A 152 -6.23 33.11 13.33
N LYS A 153 -6.21 34.45 13.36
CA LYS A 153 -5.07 35.19 13.93
C LYS A 153 -5.19 35.33 15.46
N GLU A 154 -4.06 35.58 16.13
CA GLU A 154 -4.01 35.79 17.59
C GLU A 154 -4.97 36.87 18.08
N ASN A 155 -5.18 37.91 17.25
CA ASN A 155 -6.04 39.05 17.60
C ASN A 155 -7.50 38.88 17.14
N THR A 156 -7.89 37.71 16.65
CA THR A 156 -9.27 37.45 16.23
C THR A 156 -10.20 37.39 17.45
N PRO A 157 -11.35 38.11 17.45
CA PRO A 157 -12.34 38.04 18.49
C PRO A 157 -12.89 36.62 18.67
N MET A 158 -13.11 36.19 19.90
CA MET A 158 -13.56 34.82 20.19
C MET A 158 -14.87 34.41 19.51
N ARG A 159 -15.76 35.38 19.26
CA ARG A 159 -16.99 35.15 18.50
C ARG A 159 -16.71 34.64 17.07
N GLU A 160 -15.73 35.25 16.39
CA GLU A 160 -15.32 34.83 15.04
C GLU A 160 -14.59 33.50 15.07
N VAL A 161 -13.77 33.26 16.10
CA VAL A 161 -13.12 31.96 16.34
C VAL A 161 -14.14 30.83 16.44
N ILE A 162 -15.22 31.03 17.21
CA ILE A 162 -16.28 30.04 17.37
C ILE A 162 -17.02 29.78 16.03
N ILE A 163 -17.24 30.83 15.24
CA ILE A 163 -17.85 30.70 13.90
C ILE A 163 -16.96 29.87 12.99
N GLU A 164 -15.64 30.16 12.95
CA GLU A 164 -14.68 29.41 12.14
C GLU A 164 -14.63 27.94 12.55
N MET A 165 -14.50 27.65 13.84
CA MET A 165 -14.51 26.28 14.34
C MET A 165 -15.78 25.51 13.96
N SER A 166 -16.94 26.18 14.11
CA SER A 166 -18.26 25.57 13.82
C SER A 166 -18.45 25.32 12.33
N SER A 167 -18.01 26.26 11.48
CA SER A 167 -18.15 26.15 10.03
C SER A 167 -17.32 25.00 9.43
N LYS A 168 -16.13 24.75 9.98
CA LYS A 168 -15.20 23.71 9.51
C LYS A 168 -15.45 22.33 10.16
N GLY A 169 -16.05 22.28 11.34
CA GLY A 169 -16.54 21.04 11.96
C GLY A 169 -15.50 20.11 12.59
N PHE A 170 -14.24 20.56 12.78
CA PHE A 170 -13.18 19.76 13.39
C PHE A 170 -13.12 19.89 14.92
N GLY A 171 -13.94 20.76 15.51
CA GLY A 171 -13.87 21.04 16.95
C GLY A 171 -12.57 21.70 17.42
N ALA A 172 -11.80 22.26 16.47
CA ALA A 172 -10.52 22.93 16.71
C ALA A 172 -10.27 23.99 15.65
N THR A 173 -9.39 24.97 15.95
CA THR A 173 -8.85 25.94 15.00
C THR A 173 -7.40 26.25 15.31
N ALA A 174 -6.58 26.43 14.27
CA ALA A 174 -5.22 26.93 14.38
C ALA A 174 -5.23 28.42 14.72
N VAL A 175 -4.34 28.85 15.62
CA VAL A 175 -4.08 30.26 15.87
C VAL A 175 -2.70 30.59 15.32
N VAL A 176 -2.63 31.58 14.45
CA VAL A 176 -1.39 31.99 13.76
C VAL A 176 -1.00 33.44 14.12
N ASP A 177 0.30 33.71 14.03
CA ASP A 177 0.84 35.06 14.13
C ASP A 177 0.61 35.86 12.81
N GLU A 178 1.18 37.07 12.75
CA GLU A 178 1.06 37.93 11.57
C GLU A 178 1.78 37.36 10.34
N ASP A 179 2.80 36.50 10.53
CA ASP A 179 3.55 35.81 9.47
C ASP A 179 2.88 34.50 9.01
N GLY A 180 1.75 34.13 9.61
CA GLY A 180 1.00 32.89 9.34
C GLY A 180 1.58 31.65 9.99
N ARG A 181 2.48 31.80 10.98
CA ARG A 181 3.08 30.69 11.72
C ARG A 181 2.17 30.26 12.87
N LEU A 182 2.10 28.97 13.09
CA LEU A 182 1.31 28.40 14.18
C LEU A 182 1.87 28.77 15.55
N VAL A 183 1.07 29.44 16.36
CA VAL A 183 1.40 29.84 17.75
C VAL A 183 0.52 29.14 18.79
N GLY A 184 -0.67 28.65 18.39
CA GLY A 184 -1.58 27.98 19.29
C GLY A 184 -2.67 27.20 18.58
N ILE A 185 -3.49 26.54 19.38
CA ILE A 185 -4.72 25.84 18.96
C ILE A 185 -5.83 26.20 19.95
N ILE A 186 -7.05 26.34 19.44
CA ILE A 186 -8.25 26.43 20.28
C ILE A 186 -9.12 25.23 19.94
N THR A 187 -9.52 24.48 20.95
CA THR A 187 -10.39 23.32 20.85
C THR A 187 -11.68 23.53 21.63
N ASP A 188 -12.70 22.68 21.41
CA ASP A 188 -13.93 22.68 22.22
C ASP A 188 -13.63 22.51 23.71
N GLY A 189 -12.55 21.79 24.06
CA GLY A 189 -12.06 21.65 25.42
C GLY A 189 -11.56 22.97 25.99
N ASP A 190 -10.90 23.81 25.18
CA ASP A 190 -10.43 25.12 25.63
C ASP A 190 -11.60 26.08 25.85
N LEU A 191 -12.58 26.08 24.93
CA LEU A 191 -13.80 26.89 25.11
C LEU A 191 -14.54 26.55 26.39
N ARG A 192 -14.70 25.24 26.67
CA ARG A 192 -15.35 24.80 27.93
C ARG A 192 -14.57 25.20 29.17
N ARG A 193 -13.24 25.07 29.16
CA ARG A 193 -12.38 25.50 30.29
C ARG A 193 -12.43 26.99 30.49
N PHE A 194 -12.44 27.76 29.41
CA PHE A 194 -12.55 29.21 29.49
C PHE A 194 -13.89 29.66 30.06
N ALA A 195 -14.99 29.10 29.58
CA ALA A 195 -16.34 29.37 30.15
C ALA A 195 -16.45 29.03 31.65
N ASN A 196 -15.92 27.86 32.07
CA ASN A 196 -15.95 27.42 33.47
C ASN A 196 -15.15 28.33 34.43
N ARG A 197 -14.18 29.09 33.91
CA ARG A 197 -13.39 30.07 34.66
C ARG A 197 -14.05 31.46 34.68
N GLY A 198 -15.27 31.59 34.15
CA GLY A 198 -16.00 32.87 34.07
C GLY A 198 -15.49 33.77 32.93
N GLY A 199 -14.82 33.21 31.93
CA GLY A 199 -14.33 33.96 30.77
C GLY A 199 -15.47 34.53 29.94
N LYS A 200 -15.26 35.76 29.44
CA LYS A 200 -16.23 36.50 28.63
C LYS A 200 -15.81 36.45 27.17
N PHE A 201 -16.48 35.66 26.38
CA PHE A 201 -16.16 35.48 24.97
C PHE A 201 -16.22 36.79 24.17
N ASP A 202 -17.14 37.67 24.45
CA ASP A 202 -17.33 38.94 23.75
C ASP A 202 -16.21 39.96 24.02
N GLU A 203 -15.43 39.78 25.10
CA GLU A 203 -14.34 40.67 25.50
C GLU A 203 -12.95 40.07 25.24
N SER A 204 -12.86 38.85 24.69
CA SER A 204 -11.62 38.08 24.60
C SER A 204 -11.19 37.81 23.14
N LEU A 205 -9.90 37.62 22.96
CA LEU A 205 -9.25 37.33 21.69
C LEU A 205 -8.73 35.89 21.66
N ALA A 206 -8.44 35.36 20.49
CA ALA A 206 -7.91 34.00 20.29
C ALA A 206 -6.70 33.71 21.19
N ARG A 207 -5.76 34.64 21.32
CA ARG A 207 -4.56 34.54 22.17
C ARG A 207 -4.84 34.31 23.65
N ASP A 208 -6.01 34.75 24.16
CA ASP A 208 -6.37 34.67 25.58
C ASP A 208 -6.91 33.27 25.95
N VAL A 209 -7.34 32.50 24.93
CA VAL A 209 -7.98 31.19 25.09
C VAL A 209 -7.14 30.04 24.57
N MET A 210 -6.24 30.29 23.60
CA MET A 210 -5.47 29.27 22.92
C MET A 210 -4.56 28.46 23.86
N THR A 211 -4.41 27.20 23.57
CA THR A 211 -3.31 26.36 24.08
C THR A 211 -2.10 26.60 23.20
N LYS A 212 -1.00 27.09 23.78
CA LYS A 212 0.27 27.38 23.08
C LYS A 212 1.05 26.10 22.79
N ASN A 213 1.88 26.12 21.73
CA ASN A 213 2.74 25.01 21.30
C ASN A 213 1.96 23.69 21.15
N PRO A 214 0.93 23.64 20.31
CA PRO A 214 0.13 22.45 20.12
C PRO A 214 0.97 21.31 19.54
N LYS A 215 0.52 20.07 19.74
CA LYS A 215 1.06 18.92 19.03
C LYS A 215 0.63 19.02 17.56
N THR A 216 1.57 18.76 16.67
CA THR A 216 1.38 18.85 15.22
C THR A 216 1.78 17.53 14.53
N ALA A 217 1.41 17.40 13.28
CA ALA A 217 1.88 16.34 12.38
C ALA A 217 2.53 16.98 11.14
N ARG A 218 3.19 16.18 10.33
CA ARG A 218 3.77 16.59 9.05
C ARG A 218 3.09 15.79 7.93
N MET A 219 3.08 16.34 6.70
CA MET A 219 2.49 15.68 5.55
C MET A 219 3.13 14.32 5.23
N ASP A 220 4.45 14.21 5.41
CA ASP A 220 5.24 13.02 5.10
C ASP A 220 5.25 11.95 6.21
N GLU A 221 4.66 12.25 7.36
CA GLU A 221 4.54 11.33 8.51
C GLU A 221 3.53 10.21 8.21
N LEU A 222 3.75 9.02 8.79
CA LEU A 222 2.78 7.93 8.71
C LEU A 222 1.53 8.25 9.56
N ALA A 223 0.36 7.96 9.00
CA ALA A 223 -0.91 8.20 9.70
C ALA A 223 -1.03 7.41 11.02
N VAL A 224 -0.41 6.21 11.09
CA VAL A 224 -0.37 5.40 12.32
C VAL A 224 0.44 6.09 13.43
N GLU A 225 1.48 6.84 13.09
CA GLU A 225 2.29 7.59 14.07
C GLU A 225 1.53 8.82 14.58
N ALA A 226 0.80 9.50 13.68
CA ALA A 226 -0.10 10.59 14.04
C ALA A 226 -1.21 10.09 14.99
N LEU A 227 -1.81 8.93 14.71
CA LEU A 227 -2.82 8.32 15.58
C LEU A 227 -2.26 8.00 16.97
N ARG A 228 -1.07 7.36 17.03
CA ARG A 228 -0.42 7.07 18.33
C ARG A 228 -0.19 8.34 19.13
N ARG A 229 0.25 9.43 18.48
CA ARG A 229 0.41 10.74 19.12
C ARG A 229 -0.93 11.28 19.66
N MET A 230 -2.01 11.12 18.91
CA MET A 230 -3.34 11.50 19.37
C MET A 230 -3.75 10.71 20.63
N GLU A 231 -3.50 9.40 20.65
CA GLU A 231 -3.80 8.54 21.82
C GLU A 231 -2.94 8.90 23.04
N ASP A 232 -1.62 9.05 22.86
CA ASP A 232 -0.68 9.38 23.94
C ASP A 232 -1.02 10.69 24.63
N TYR A 233 -1.43 11.70 23.86
CA TYR A 233 -1.80 13.02 24.38
C TYR A 233 -3.30 13.18 24.65
N LYS A 234 -4.12 12.13 24.40
CA LYS A 234 -5.58 12.13 24.56
C LYS A 234 -6.25 13.29 23.81
N ILE A 235 -5.83 13.49 22.57
CA ILE A 235 -6.36 14.49 21.63
C ILE A 235 -6.93 13.79 20.39
N THR A 236 -7.90 14.40 19.74
CA THR A 236 -8.58 13.82 18.58
C THR A 236 -8.21 14.49 17.27
N VAL A 237 -7.45 15.58 17.31
CA VAL A 237 -7.09 16.41 16.16
C VAL A 237 -5.62 16.78 16.25
N LEU A 238 -4.94 16.77 15.10
CA LEU A 238 -3.63 17.37 14.92
C LEU A 238 -3.67 18.36 13.75
N LEU A 239 -3.05 19.52 13.98
CA LEU A 239 -2.72 20.45 12.90
C LEU A 239 -1.50 19.91 12.15
N VAL A 240 -1.54 19.96 10.83
CA VAL A 240 -0.44 19.55 9.97
C VAL A 240 0.31 20.81 9.54
N VAL A 241 1.62 20.82 9.78
CA VAL A 241 2.46 22.00 9.51
C VAL A 241 3.52 21.71 8.46
N ASP A 242 3.94 22.76 7.76
CA ASP A 242 5.08 22.74 6.85
C ASP A 242 6.43 22.97 7.55
N GLY A 243 7.51 23.12 6.77
CA GLY A 243 8.87 23.38 7.28
C GLY A 243 9.03 24.73 7.98
N GLU A 244 8.12 25.69 7.74
CA GLU A 244 8.12 27.02 8.33
C GLU A 244 7.13 27.14 9.51
N ASN A 245 6.59 26.02 9.97
CA ASN A 245 5.59 25.92 11.02
C ASN A 245 4.25 26.63 10.68
N ARG A 246 3.86 26.65 9.41
CA ARG A 246 2.56 27.16 8.97
C ARG A 246 1.55 26.01 8.91
N PRO A 247 0.30 26.21 9.38
CA PRO A 247 -0.73 25.19 9.26
C PRO A 247 -1.14 25.02 7.79
N VAL A 248 -0.87 23.82 7.23
CA VAL A 248 -1.18 23.45 5.85
C VAL A 248 -2.25 22.37 5.77
N GLY A 249 -2.63 21.81 6.90
CA GLY A 249 -3.66 20.79 7.00
C GLY A 249 -4.17 20.58 8.41
N ILE A 250 -5.22 19.78 8.50
CA ILE A 250 -5.80 19.28 9.75
C ILE A 250 -6.19 17.82 9.54
N ILE A 251 -5.93 16.99 10.54
CA ILE A 251 -6.31 15.57 10.52
C ILE A 251 -7.04 15.21 11.81
N HIS A 252 -8.18 14.55 11.67
CA HIS A 252 -8.95 14.06 12.78
C HIS A 252 -8.75 12.55 12.97
N MET A 253 -8.79 12.06 14.19
CA MET A 253 -8.65 10.63 14.51
C MET A 253 -9.61 9.75 13.68
N HIS A 254 -10.84 10.21 13.45
CA HIS A 254 -11.83 9.48 12.65
C HIS A 254 -11.42 9.29 11.19
N ASP A 255 -10.64 10.18 10.60
CA ASP A 255 -10.16 10.04 9.22
C ASP A 255 -9.20 8.86 9.12
N ILE A 256 -8.31 8.72 10.11
CA ILE A 256 -7.36 7.62 10.21
C ILE A 256 -8.09 6.28 10.44
N LEU A 257 -9.06 6.27 11.36
CA LEU A 257 -9.86 5.07 11.67
C LEU A 257 -10.73 4.63 10.49
N ARG A 258 -11.40 5.57 9.80
CA ARG A 258 -12.19 5.28 8.58
C ARG A 258 -11.33 4.75 7.45
N ALA A 259 -10.09 5.19 7.37
CA ALA A 259 -9.13 4.71 6.38
C ALA A 259 -8.63 3.28 6.67
N GLY A 260 -8.96 2.69 7.82
CA GLY A 260 -8.56 1.33 8.22
C GLY A 260 -7.05 1.18 8.41
N VAL A 261 -6.39 2.21 8.89
CA VAL A 261 -4.93 2.21 9.14
C VAL A 261 -4.58 1.29 10.32
N VAL A 262 -5.52 1.09 11.21
CA VAL A 262 -5.46 0.19 12.38
C VAL A 262 -6.67 -0.71 12.42
#